data_42ad0fffdc5e247f9fe68a8d11ed5973
#
_entry.id   42ad0fffdc5e247f9fe68a8d11ed5973
#
_cell.length_a   1.000
_cell.length_b   1.000
_cell.length_c   1.000
_cell.angle_alpha   90.00
_cell.angle_beta   90.00
_cell.angle_gamma   90.00
#
_symmetry.space_group_name_H-M   'P 1'
#
loop_
_entity.id
_entity.type
_entity.pdbx_description
1 polymer ?
#
loop_
_entity_poly.entity_id
_entity_poly.type
_entity_poly.pdbx_seq_one_letter_code
_entity_poly.pdbx_strand_id
1 'polypeptide(L)'
;MSDLWKTKEVSSQCQCFPLVIVQGFLGRAESRIWGDFERHLNHDCHGLVFDSVGPVSSLHDRACELYYSLVGGTVDYGEEHSAAHGHSRYGRTHAQGLYPQWSLENPIHLLGHSLGGPTIVKLQYLMKQGHFGPRAHPDWIRSINTISSPFRGSQAVYTLGERVDAAPEVRPFSMGAMLSKVIHTISYFSPILPKAFDFHTESRRMSFLDISIPSLLNRMWKSDWAESYDAAPYDVTFESADQREANQEGQPHPRTFYRSCATYLTEKVEGNENFHTITSSNLLSFPFSPPLYFLARVMGSFDFSKIQPVPSFLDEIKVPDDVEQGLLTGDHRKSLPEEYWANDGVVPLFSQWHPASCSSIHCQHAETMSPTPGIWYVEQWNNTSHMSLVPLWVASDCQKQYWLNLGRWLRAIELQN
;
A
#
# COMPACT_ATOMS: atom_id res chain seq x y z
N MET A 1 -3.71 -17.50 63.52
CA MET A 1 -2.76 -17.68 62.41
C MET A 1 -3.61 -17.65 61.16
N SER A 2 -4.07 -16.61 60.83
CA SER A 2 -3.91 -15.36 60.10
C SER A 2 -3.15 -15.56 58.80
N ASP A 3 -3.87 -15.74 57.72
CA ASP A 3 -3.29 -15.92 56.39
C ASP A 3 -3.76 -14.94 55.40
N LEU A 4 -2.84 -14.27 55.05
CA LEU A 4 -2.44 -13.45 53.93
C LEU A 4 -3.01 -13.92 52.57
N TRP A 5 -4.23 -13.45 52.27
CA TRP A 5 -4.64 -13.26 50.87
C TRP A 5 -4.21 -11.86 50.43
N LYS A 6 -2.97 -11.76 49.95
CA LYS A 6 -2.57 -10.62 49.15
C LYS A 6 -3.39 -10.62 47.86
N THR A 7 -4.42 -9.79 47.85
CA THR A 7 -5.07 -9.32 46.64
C THR A 7 -3.96 -8.70 45.77
N LYS A 8 -3.52 -9.40 44.74
CA LYS A 8 -2.85 -8.78 43.63
C LYS A 8 -3.81 -7.70 43.12
N GLU A 9 -3.42 -6.44 43.27
CA GLU A 9 -4.04 -5.34 42.59
C GLU A 9 -4.05 -5.71 41.09
N VAL A 10 -5.27 -5.86 40.55
CA VAL A 10 -5.49 -5.94 39.11
C VAL A 10 -5.06 -4.59 38.57
N SER A 11 -3.86 -4.53 38.02
CA SER A 11 -3.42 -3.42 37.20
C SER A 11 -4.53 -3.16 36.18
N SER A 12 -4.92 -1.92 36.02
CA SER A 12 -5.86 -1.46 34.98
C SER A 12 -5.51 -2.21 33.68
N GLN A 13 -6.42 -3.11 33.25
CA GLN A 13 -6.23 -3.88 32.03
C GLN A 13 -6.13 -2.87 30.88
N CYS A 14 -4.95 -2.71 30.33
CA CYS A 14 -4.75 -1.99 29.09
C CYS A 14 -5.63 -2.68 28.03
N GLN A 15 -6.58 -1.96 27.47
CA GLN A 15 -7.46 -2.49 26.43
C GLN A 15 -6.66 -2.55 25.15
N CYS A 16 -6.35 -3.74 24.66
CA CYS A 16 -5.60 -3.96 23.44
C CYS A 16 -6.54 -4.23 22.27
N PHE A 17 -6.30 -3.56 21.15
CA PHE A 17 -7.07 -3.72 19.94
C PHE A 17 -6.33 -4.56 18.92
N PRO A 18 -7.02 -5.34 18.07
CA PRO A 18 -6.36 -6.19 17.10
C PRO A 18 -5.62 -5.39 16.02
N LEU A 19 -4.51 -5.96 15.55
CA LEU A 19 -3.75 -5.47 14.41
C LEU A 19 -4.16 -6.26 13.16
N VAL A 20 -4.78 -5.58 12.20
CA VAL A 20 -5.16 -6.15 10.91
C VAL A 20 -4.07 -5.87 9.89
N ILE A 21 -3.55 -6.92 9.24
CA ILE A 21 -2.47 -6.85 8.27
C ILE A 21 -3.03 -6.97 6.86
N VAL A 22 -2.72 -5.98 6.02
CA VAL A 22 -3.17 -5.88 4.62
C VAL A 22 -1.96 -5.88 3.69
N GLN A 23 -1.86 -6.92 2.86
CA GLN A 23 -0.75 -7.09 1.93
C GLN A 23 -0.95 -6.32 0.63
N GLY A 24 0.17 -6.07 -0.08
CA GLY A 24 0.22 -5.36 -1.34
C GLY A 24 -0.14 -6.19 -2.57
N PHE A 25 0.33 -5.71 -3.72
CA PHE A 25 0.11 -6.31 -5.03
C PHE A 25 0.70 -7.73 -5.11
N LEU A 26 -0.05 -8.68 -5.66
CA LEU A 26 0.25 -10.11 -5.74
C LEU A 26 0.57 -10.78 -4.39
N GLY A 27 0.45 -10.05 -3.28
CA GLY A 27 0.71 -10.57 -1.95
C GLY A 27 -0.55 -11.16 -1.30
N ARG A 28 -0.30 -11.97 -0.25
CA ARG A 28 -1.33 -12.48 0.66
C ARG A 28 -0.91 -12.25 2.09
N ALA A 29 -1.82 -11.79 2.90
CA ALA A 29 -1.61 -11.70 4.33
C ALA A 29 -1.96 -13.04 4.98
N GLU A 30 -0.95 -13.88 5.17
CA GLU A 30 -1.08 -15.18 5.85
C GLU A 30 0.02 -15.32 6.89
N SER A 31 -0.29 -15.91 8.04
CA SER A 31 0.68 -16.13 9.13
C SER A 31 1.91 -16.93 8.66
N ARG A 32 1.72 -17.86 7.70
CA ARG A 32 2.83 -18.63 7.13
C ARG A 32 3.83 -17.79 6.34
N ILE A 33 3.37 -16.70 5.71
CA ILE A 33 4.19 -15.79 4.91
C ILE A 33 4.88 -14.77 5.81
N TRP A 34 4.16 -14.28 6.81
CA TRP A 34 4.64 -13.25 7.72
C TRP A 34 5.54 -13.81 8.84
N GLY A 35 5.57 -15.13 9.01
CA GLY A 35 6.43 -15.80 9.98
C GLY A 35 6.06 -15.47 11.43
N ASP A 36 7.05 -15.63 12.33
CA ASP A 36 6.87 -15.56 13.78
C ASP A 36 7.16 -14.15 14.36
N PHE A 37 6.71 -13.12 13.65
CA PHE A 37 6.94 -11.72 14.05
C PHE A 37 6.15 -11.30 15.30
N GLU A 38 5.09 -12.01 15.65
CA GLU A 38 4.29 -11.81 16.87
C GLU A 38 5.17 -11.71 18.12
N ARG A 39 6.19 -12.56 18.21
CA ARG A 39 7.17 -12.55 19.32
C ARG A 39 7.91 -11.22 19.44
N HIS A 40 8.07 -10.50 18.32
CA HIS A 40 8.79 -9.24 18.27
C HIS A 40 7.92 -8.05 18.55
N LEU A 41 6.60 -8.14 18.35
CA LEU A 41 5.68 -7.09 18.77
C LEU A 41 5.72 -6.87 20.29
N ASN A 42 6.27 -7.84 21.04
CA ASN A 42 6.33 -7.81 22.51
C ASN A 42 4.97 -7.55 23.17
N HIS A 43 3.94 -8.21 22.62
CA HIS A 43 2.55 -8.00 23.01
C HIS A 43 1.76 -9.29 22.96
N ASP A 44 1.55 -9.86 24.14
CA ASP A 44 0.70 -11.03 24.32
C ASP A 44 -0.81 -10.70 24.19
N CYS A 45 -1.15 -9.44 23.94
CA CYS A 45 -2.52 -8.97 23.99
C CYS A 45 -3.12 -8.52 22.65
N HIS A 46 -2.31 -8.21 21.61
CA HIS A 46 -2.86 -7.89 20.30
C HIS A 46 -3.23 -9.15 19.52
N GLY A 47 -4.52 -9.35 19.29
CA GLY A 47 -4.96 -10.31 18.29
C GLY A 47 -4.47 -9.89 16.91
N LEU A 48 -3.87 -10.82 16.15
CA LEU A 48 -3.50 -10.58 14.77
C LEU A 48 -4.58 -11.09 13.84
N VAL A 49 -4.96 -10.25 12.90
CA VAL A 49 -5.90 -10.58 11.84
C VAL A 49 -5.19 -10.42 10.50
N PHE A 50 -5.11 -11.52 9.77
CA PHE A 50 -4.58 -11.50 8.40
C PHE A 50 -5.73 -11.42 7.42
N ASP A 51 -5.80 -10.34 6.66
CA ASP A 51 -6.83 -10.19 5.65
C ASP A 51 -6.30 -10.40 4.24
N SER A 52 -7.08 -11.13 3.43
CA SER A 52 -6.78 -11.42 2.04
C SER A 52 -7.76 -10.67 1.16
N VAL A 53 -7.35 -9.51 0.70
CA VAL A 53 -8.03 -8.75 -0.36
C VAL A 53 -7.53 -9.16 -1.74
N GLY A 54 -8.25 -8.81 -2.79
CA GLY A 54 -7.87 -9.13 -4.17
C GLY A 54 -6.45 -8.64 -4.49
N PRO A 55 -5.51 -9.56 -4.76
CA PRO A 55 -4.11 -9.21 -4.91
C PRO A 55 -3.81 -8.37 -6.16
N VAL A 56 -4.76 -8.30 -7.10
CA VAL A 56 -4.64 -7.57 -8.37
C VAL A 56 -5.76 -6.54 -8.57
N SER A 57 -6.71 -6.46 -7.63
CA SER A 57 -7.85 -5.54 -7.66
C SER A 57 -7.42 -4.09 -7.43
N SER A 58 -8.27 -3.14 -7.84
CA SER A 58 -8.08 -1.72 -7.57
C SER A 58 -8.13 -1.39 -6.08
N LEU A 59 -7.67 -0.20 -5.70
CA LEU A 59 -7.75 0.27 -4.31
C LEU A 59 -9.19 0.34 -3.80
N HIS A 60 -10.14 0.69 -4.68
CA HIS A 60 -11.57 0.73 -4.32
C HIS A 60 -12.09 -0.67 -4.00
N ASP A 61 -11.89 -1.61 -4.91
CA ASP A 61 -12.35 -2.99 -4.74
C ASP A 61 -11.69 -3.64 -3.51
N ARG A 62 -10.39 -3.46 -3.34
CA ARG A 62 -9.64 -3.95 -2.17
C ARG A 62 -10.16 -3.37 -0.86
N ALA A 63 -10.50 -2.09 -0.83
CA ALA A 63 -11.06 -1.44 0.36
C ALA A 63 -12.46 -1.99 0.71
N CYS A 64 -13.30 -2.24 -0.30
CA CYS A 64 -14.60 -2.88 -0.10
C CYS A 64 -14.43 -4.33 0.40
N GLU A 65 -13.55 -5.10 -0.21
CA GLU A 65 -13.25 -6.47 0.24
C GLU A 65 -12.73 -6.50 1.68
N LEU A 66 -11.81 -5.59 2.05
CA LEU A 66 -11.29 -5.47 3.41
C LEU A 66 -12.41 -5.18 4.42
N TYR A 67 -13.32 -4.27 4.10
CA TYR A 67 -14.45 -3.98 4.98
C TYR A 67 -15.31 -5.21 5.23
N TYR A 68 -15.78 -5.86 4.15
CA TYR A 68 -16.68 -7.00 4.27
C TYR A 68 -16.00 -8.26 4.79
N SER A 69 -14.70 -8.44 4.59
CA SER A 69 -13.97 -9.53 5.22
C SER A 69 -13.93 -9.40 6.74
N LEU A 70 -13.84 -8.16 7.25
CA LEU A 70 -13.83 -7.88 8.70
C LEU A 70 -15.22 -8.02 9.33
N VAL A 71 -16.24 -7.42 8.73
CA VAL A 71 -17.60 -7.40 9.34
C VAL A 71 -18.46 -8.58 8.92
N GLY A 72 -18.15 -9.23 7.82
CA GLY A 72 -19.00 -10.25 7.18
C GLY A 72 -19.98 -9.66 6.18
N GLY A 73 -20.66 -10.52 5.41
CA GLY A 73 -21.62 -10.13 4.38
C GLY A 73 -21.08 -10.27 2.96
N THR A 74 -21.88 -9.83 2.00
CA THR A 74 -21.50 -9.83 0.57
C THR A 74 -20.81 -8.53 0.24
N VAL A 75 -19.63 -8.60 -0.40
CA VAL A 75 -18.91 -7.43 -0.85
C VAL A 75 -19.78 -6.63 -1.81
N ASP A 76 -20.02 -5.36 -1.49
CA ASP A 76 -20.72 -4.40 -2.33
C ASP A 76 -19.71 -3.30 -2.75
N TYR A 77 -19.36 -3.29 -4.02
CA TYR A 77 -18.42 -2.30 -4.58
C TYR A 77 -19.09 -0.94 -4.86
N GLY A 78 -20.41 -0.86 -4.68
CA GLY A 78 -21.24 0.31 -5.00
C GLY A 78 -21.76 0.30 -6.45
N GLU A 79 -22.97 0.79 -6.62
CA GLU A 79 -23.66 0.77 -7.90
C GLU A 79 -22.99 1.71 -8.92
N GLU A 80 -22.65 2.92 -8.49
CA GLU A 80 -22.01 3.93 -9.33
C GLU A 80 -20.63 3.47 -9.80
N HIS A 81 -19.78 2.97 -8.87
CA HIS A 81 -18.45 2.48 -9.18
C HIS A 81 -18.48 1.30 -10.15
N SER A 82 -19.27 0.28 -9.85
CA SER A 82 -19.36 -0.92 -10.68
C SER A 82 -19.92 -0.65 -12.07
N ALA A 83 -20.87 0.29 -12.19
CA ALA A 83 -21.41 0.73 -13.49
C ALA A 83 -20.36 1.51 -14.29
N ALA A 84 -19.59 2.40 -13.66
CA ALA A 84 -18.55 3.18 -14.30
C ALA A 84 -17.40 2.30 -14.84
N HIS A 85 -17.08 1.21 -14.15
CA HIS A 85 -15.96 0.32 -14.49
C HIS A 85 -16.38 -1.00 -15.15
N GLY A 86 -17.67 -1.24 -15.34
CA GLY A 86 -18.20 -2.34 -16.14
C GLY A 86 -18.04 -3.73 -15.50
N HIS A 87 -18.09 -3.82 -14.17
CA HIS A 87 -18.04 -5.08 -13.44
C HIS A 87 -19.29 -5.26 -12.55
N SER A 88 -19.45 -6.43 -11.93
CA SER A 88 -20.58 -6.72 -11.05
C SER A 88 -20.49 -5.89 -9.77
N ARG A 89 -21.63 -5.31 -9.33
CA ARG A 89 -21.72 -4.60 -8.06
C ARG A 89 -21.35 -5.46 -6.85
N TYR A 90 -21.73 -6.74 -6.89
CA TYR A 90 -21.50 -7.65 -5.78
C TYR A 90 -20.38 -8.63 -6.10
N GLY A 91 -19.50 -8.81 -5.11
CA GLY A 91 -18.40 -9.78 -5.12
C GLY A 91 -18.71 -11.01 -4.24
N ARG A 92 -17.67 -11.54 -3.62
CA ARG A 92 -17.78 -12.72 -2.74
C ARG A 92 -18.56 -12.43 -1.46
N THR A 93 -19.05 -13.51 -0.85
CA THR A 93 -19.77 -13.45 0.43
C THR A 93 -18.91 -14.04 1.54
N HIS A 94 -18.70 -13.28 2.60
CA HIS A 94 -18.10 -13.73 3.84
C HIS A 94 -19.21 -14.12 4.81
N ALA A 95 -19.42 -15.43 5.02
CA ALA A 95 -20.48 -15.94 5.90
C ALA A 95 -20.27 -15.49 7.35
N GLN A 96 -19.02 -15.28 7.75
CA GLN A 96 -18.63 -14.74 9.04
C GLN A 96 -17.45 -13.76 8.83
N GLY A 97 -17.53 -12.58 9.44
CA GLY A 97 -16.44 -11.62 9.45
C GLY A 97 -15.27 -12.11 10.30
N LEU A 98 -14.06 -11.66 9.95
CA LEU A 98 -12.84 -11.91 10.73
C LEU A 98 -12.88 -11.17 12.08
N TYR A 99 -13.55 -10.02 12.13
CA TYR A 99 -13.73 -9.21 13.33
C TYR A 99 -15.13 -8.57 13.37
N PRO A 100 -16.22 -9.35 13.57
CA PRO A 100 -17.61 -8.88 13.46
C PRO A 100 -18.00 -7.81 14.50
N GLN A 101 -17.27 -7.72 15.62
CA GLN A 101 -17.46 -6.72 16.66
C GLN A 101 -16.80 -5.37 16.37
N TRP A 102 -16.20 -5.18 15.19
CA TRP A 102 -15.57 -3.95 14.79
C TRP A 102 -16.52 -2.76 14.92
N SER A 103 -16.17 -1.82 15.78
CA SER A 103 -17.03 -0.69 16.17
C SER A 103 -16.17 0.43 16.80
N LEU A 104 -16.82 1.49 17.25
CA LEU A 104 -16.18 2.55 18.04
C LEU A 104 -15.61 2.02 19.36
N GLU A 105 -16.32 1.10 20.01
CA GLU A 105 -15.91 0.47 21.26
C GLU A 105 -14.83 -0.59 21.08
N ASN A 106 -14.76 -1.16 19.89
CA ASN A 106 -13.81 -2.19 19.51
C ASN A 106 -13.05 -1.79 18.22
N PRO A 107 -12.29 -0.69 18.23
CA PRO A 107 -11.55 -0.24 17.08
C PRO A 107 -10.40 -1.19 16.74
N ILE A 108 -9.78 -0.98 15.57
CA ILE A 108 -8.65 -1.77 15.11
C ILE A 108 -7.45 -0.90 14.79
N HIS A 109 -6.27 -1.51 14.85
CA HIS A 109 -5.06 -1.02 14.22
C HIS A 109 -4.93 -1.65 12.84
N LEU A 110 -4.53 -0.87 11.84
CA LEU A 110 -4.27 -1.35 10.48
C LEU A 110 -2.78 -1.26 10.17
N LEU A 111 -2.25 -2.28 9.51
CA LEU A 111 -0.89 -2.30 8.97
C LEU A 111 -0.95 -2.67 7.49
N GLY A 112 -0.59 -1.74 6.61
CA GLY A 112 -0.52 -1.95 5.17
C GLY A 112 0.92 -2.05 4.68
N HIS A 113 1.25 -3.13 3.95
CA HIS A 113 2.51 -3.24 3.23
C HIS A 113 2.30 -2.94 1.75
N SER A 114 3.21 -2.15 1.15
CA SER A 114 3.13 -1.85 -0.29
C SER A 114 1.75 -1.26 -0.65
N LEU A 115 1.06 -1.79 -1.66
CA LEU A 115 -0.30 -1.38 -2.05
C LEU A 115 -1.33 -1.52 -0.89
N GLY A 116 -1.02 -2.29 0.15
CA GLY A 116 -1.85 -2.39 1.36
C GLY A 116 -2.01 -1.05 2.08
N GLY A 117 -1.00 -0.18 2.06
CA GLY A 117 -1.08 1.16 2.64
C GLY A 117 -2.14 2.04 1.98
N PRO A 118 -2.07 2.31 0.66
CA PRO A 118 -3.15 3.01 -0.05
C PRO A 118 -4.52 2.32 0.08
N THR A 119 -4.58 0.98 0.18
CA THR A 119 -5.84 0.25 0.41
C THR A 119 -6.51 0.64 1.74
N ILE A 120 -5.75 0.69 2.84
CA ILE A 120 -6.32 1.06 4.15
C ILE A 120 -6.69 2.55 4.25
N VAL A 121 -5.97 3.40 3.53
CA VAL A 121 -6.34 4.83 3.40
C VAL A 121 -7.64 4.97 2.60
N LYS A 122 -7.78 4.24 1.50
CA LYS A 122 -9.01 4.18 0.70
C LYS A 122 -10.20 3.67 1.51
N LEU A 123 -9.99 2.63 2.34
CA LEU A 123 -11.02 2.14 3.27
C LEU A 123 -11.51 3.26 4.20
N GLN A 124 -10.60 3.98 4.86
CA GLN A 124 -10.97 5.08 5.75
C GLN A 124 -11.72 6.20 5.00
N TYR A 125 -11.29 6.52 3.78
CA TYR A 125 -11.97 7.48 2.93
C TYR A 125 -13.40 7.04 2.59
N LEU A 126 -13.60 5.79 2.16
CA LEU A 126 -14.93 5.25 1.84
C LEU A 126 -15.84 5.21 3.08
N MET A 127 -15.30 4.91 4.26
CA MET A 127 -16.05 5.01 5.53
C MET A 127 -16.47 6.46 5.80
N LYS A 128 -15.60 7.44 5.56
CA LYS A 128 -15.89 8.87 5.71
C LYS A 128 -16.98 9.34 4.73
N GLN A 129 -17.00 8.78 3.51
CA GLN A 129 -18.02 9.07 2.50
C GLN A 129 -19.37 8.34 2.75
N GLY A 130 -19.43 7.46 3.76
CA GLY A 130 -20.64 6.71 4.05
C GLY A 130 -20.93 5.55 3.09
N HIS A 131 -19.95 5.11 2.31
CA HIS A 131 -20.09 4.04 1.31
C HIS A 131 -20.64 2.75 1.91
N PHE A 132 -20.24 2.41 3.12
CA PHE A 132 -20.67 1.20 3.85
C PHE A 132 -21.93 1.41 4.70
N GLY A 133 -22.65 2.51 4.46
CA GLY A 133 -23.86 2.87 5.19
C GLY A 133 -23.60 3.63 6.49
N PRO A 134 -24.67 4.06 7.18
CA PRO A 134 -24.58 5.05 8.27
C PRO A 134 -23.95 4.51 9.57
N ARG A 135 -23.74 3.22 9.67
CA ARG A 135 -23.13 2.62 10.87
C ARG A 135 -21.60 2.58 10.80
N ALA A 136 -21.03 2.51 9.61
CA ALA A 136 -19.58 2.49 9.45
C ALA A 136 -19.01 3.90 9.66
N HIS A 137 -18.00 4.03 10.51
CA HIS A 137 -17.42 5.32 10.84
C HIS A 137 -15.88 5.25 10.87
N PRO A 138 -15.14 6.26 10.34
CA PRO A 138 -13.68 6.27 10.35
C PRO A 138 -13.07 6.22 11.77
N ASP A 139 -13.78 6.60 12.81
CA ASP A 139 -13.34 6.44 14.21
C ASP A 139 -13.12 4.98 14.64
N TRP A 140 -13.62 4.02 13.88
CA TRP A 140 -13.39 2.60 14.14
C TRP A 140 -11.94 2.19 13.82
N ILE A 141 -11.18 3.07 13.19
CA ILE A 141 -9.76 2.88 12.87
C ILE A 141 -8.92 3.66 13.87
N ARG A 142 -8.31 2.95 14.82
CA ARG A 142 -7.48 3.56 15.86
C ARG A 142 -6.16 4.07 15.30
N SER A 143 -5.48 3.26 14.46
CA SER A 143 -4.29 3.70 13.77
C SER A 143 -4.13 3.09 12.38
N ILE A 144 -3.46 3.83 11.51
CA ILE A 144 -2.97 3.40 10.20
C ILE A 144 -1.45 3.40 10.25
N ASN A 145 -0.86 2.22 10.03
CA ASN A 145 0.58 2.00 9.95
C ASN A 145 0.92 1.47 8.58
N THR A 146 2.02 1.91 7.98
CA THR A 146 2.37 1.47 6.63
C THR A 146 3.85 1.18 6.48
N ILE A 147 4.17 0.25 5.58
CA ILE A 147 5.54 -0.13 5.21
C ILE A 147 5.66 -0.04 3.70
N SER A 148 6.63 0.70 3.18
CA SER A 148 6.98 0.70 1.74
C SER A 148 5.78 0.98 0.84
N SER A 149 4.91 1.91 1.18
CA SER A 149 3.60 2.11 0.56
C SER A 149 3.59 3.20 -0.52
N PRO A 150 3.14 2.91 -1.76
CA PRO A 150 3.16 3.87 -2.88
C PRO A 150 1.98 4.85 -2.82
N PHE A 151 1.95 5.74 -1.86
CA PHE A 151 0.85 6.71 -1.73
C PHE A 151 0.75 7.70 -2.89
N ARG A 152 1.91 8.19 -3.36
CA ARG A 152 2.00 9.19 -4.42
C ARG A 152 2.52 8.58 -5.74
N GLY A 153 2.21 7.29 -5.98
CA GLY A 153 2.59 6.58 -7.19
C GLY A 153 4.00 5.99 -7.18
N SER A 154 4.36 5.31 -8.28
CA SER A 154 5.68 4.72 -8.45
C SER A 154 6.08 4.66 -9.92
N GLN A 155 7.32 5.05 -10.22
CA GLN A 155 7.92 4.86 -11.54
C GLN A 155 8.12 3.38 -11.91
N ALA A 156 7.99 2.46 -10.97
CA ALA A 156 8.05 1.02 -11.25
C ALA A 156 6.99 0.58 -12.25
N VAL A 157 5.75 1.12 -12.16
CA VAL A 157 4.67 0.73 -13.06
C VAL A 157 4.99 1.08 -14.51
N TYR A 158 5.55 2.26 -14.76
CA TYR A 158 5.98 2.69 -16.10
C TYR A 158 7.20 1.87 -16.58
N THR A 159 8.11 1.54 -15.68
CA THR A 159 9.25 0.67 -15.99
C THR A 159 8.77 -0.73 -16.41
N LEU A 160 7.76 -1.26 -15.73
CA LEU A 160 7.19 -2.57 -16.02
C LEU A 160 6.33 -2.61 -17.27
N GLY A 161 5.77 -1.49 -17.73
CA GLY A 161 5.09 -1.52 -19.00
C GLY A 161 3.99 -0.49 -19.23
N GLU A 162 3.51 0.17 -18.20
CA GLU A 162 2.55 1.27 -18.35
C GLU A 162 3.13 2.37 -19.23
N ARG A 163 2.32 2.96 -20.07
CA ARG A 163 2.75 4.08 -20.91
C ARG A 163 2.88 5.36 -20.07
N VAL A 164 3.98 6.06 -20.25
CA VAL A 164 4.25 7.33 -19.54
C VAL A 164 3.37 8.48 -20.01
N ASP A 165 2.75 8.35 -21.18
CA ASP A 165 1.99 9.39 -21.89
C ASP A 165 0.53 9.02 -22.13
N ALA A 166 0.11 7.82 -21.75
CA ALA A 166 -1.24 7.32 -22.04
C ALA A 166 -1.63 6.17 -21.07
N ALA A 167 -1.46 6.36 -19.76
CA ALA A 167 -1.99 5.41 -18.78
C ALA A 167 -3.53 5.36 -18.89
N PRO A 168 -4.17 4.20 -18.77
CA PRO A 168 -3.65 2.89 -18.40
C PRO A 168 -3.18 2.00 -19.58
N GLU A 169 -2.80 2.56 -20.72
CA GLU A 169 -2.30 1.74 -21.83
C GLU A 169 -0.97 1.06 -21.48
N VAL A 170 -0.84 -0.23 -21.83
CA VAL A 170 0.36 -1.04 -21.56
C VAL A 170 1.15 -1.28 -22.84
N ARG A 171 2.46 -1.04 -22.80
CA ARG A 171 3.36 -1.28 -23.93
C ARG A 171 3.39 -2.77 -24.31
N PRO A 172 3.19 -3.10 -25.59
CA PRO A 172 3.31 -4.48 -26.07
C PRO A 172 4.67 -5.10 -25.70
N PHE A 173 4.68 -6.38 -25.38
CA PHE A 173 5.87 -7.17 -25.02
C PHE A 173 6.62 -6.69 -23.76
N SER A 174 6.01 -5.82 -22.96
CA SER A 174 6.54 -5.41 -21.66
C SER A 174 6.30 -6.49 -20.59
N MET A 175 6.97 -6.36 -19.45
CA MET A 175 6.72 -7.21 -18.27
C MET A 175 5.27 -7.10 -17.80
N GLY A 176 4.68 -5.91 -17.82
CA GLY A 176 3.26 -5.70 -17.48
C GLY A 176 2.32 -6.40 -18.44
N ALA A 177 2.60 -6.35 -19.76
CA ALA A 177 1.81 -7.08 -20.75
C ALA A 177 1.92 -8.60 -20.59
N MET A 178 3.08 -9.13 -20.18
CA MET A 178 3.24 -10.55 -19.87
C MET A 178 2.48 -10.91 -18.60
N LEU A 179 2.60 -10.11 -17.54
CA LEU A 179 1.89 -10.31 -16.29
C LEU A 179 0.37 -10.30 -16.48
N SER A 180 -0.16 -9.39 -17.31
CA SER A 180 -1.60 -9.36 -17.59
C SER A 180 -2.11 -10.65 -18.19
N LYS A 181 -1.34 -11.27 -19.11
CA LYS A 181 -1.70 -12.57 -19.68
C LYS A 181 -1.70 -13.71 -18.66
N VAL A 182 -0.74 -13.68 -17.73
CA VAL A 182 -0.70 -14.63 -16.60
C VAL A 182 -1.93 -14.46 -15.71
N ILE A 183 -2.30 -13.22 -15.37
CA ILE A 183 -3.48 -12.93 -14.56
C ILE A 183 -4.76 -13.38 -15.25
N HIS A 184 -4.95 -13.07 -16.54
CA HIS A 184 -6.11 -13.55 -17.29
C HIS A 184 -6.17 -15.09 -17.34
N THR A 185 -5.04 -15.75 -17.53
CA THR A 185 -4.99 -17.22 -17.58
C THR A 185 -5.36 -17.83 -16.22
N ILE A 186 -4.77 -17.34 -15.13
CA ILE A 186 -5.07 -17.82 -13.78
C ILE A 186 -6.53 -17.55 -13.43
N SER A 187 -7.03 -16.34 -13.69
CA SER A 187 -8.43 -15.97 -13.43
C SER A 187 -9.41 -16.83 -14.24
N TYR A 188 -9.07 -17.16 -15.48
CA TYR A 188 -9.89 -18.05 -16.31
C TYR A 188 -10.02 -19.45 -15.69
N PHE A 189 -8.93 -20.00 -15.17
CA PHE A 189 -8.93 -21.32 -14.54
C PHE A 189 -9.23 -21.30 -13.03
N SER A 190 -9.53 -20.14 -12.45
CA SER A 190 -9.75 -19.97 -11.00
C SER A 190 -10.72 -20.98 -10.38
N PRO A 191 -11.83 -21.43 -11.05
CA PRO A 191 -12.77 -22.39 -10.43
C PRO A 191 -12.17 -23.77 -10.13
N ILE A 192 -11.05 -24.12 -10.75
CA ILE A 192 -10.38 -25.42 -10.57
C ILE A 192 -8.99 -25.30 -9.95
N LEU A 193 -8.48 -24.10 -9.77
CA LEU A 193 -7.17 -23.86 -9.18
C LEU A 193 -7.23 -23.88 -7.63
N PRO A 194 -6.13 -24.25 -6.97
CA PRO A 194 -6.00 -24.10 -5.52
C PRO A 194 -6.23 -22.65 -5.09
N LYS A 195 -6.79 -22.45 -3.88
CA LYS A 195 -7.04 -21.11 -3.29
C LYS A 195 -5.79 -20.19 -3.29
N ALA A 196 -4.60 -20.75 -3.35
CA ALA A 196 -3.36 -19.99 -3.50
C ALA A 196 -3.29 -19.13 -4.78
N PHE A 197 -4.08 -19.45 -5.79
CA PHE A 197 -4.18 -18.74 -7.07
C PHE A 197 -5.50 -17.96 -7.21
N ASP A 198 -6.20 -17.74 -6.12
CA ASP A 198 -7.43 -16.94 -6.10
C ASP A 198 -7.09 -15.45 -6.16
N PHE A 199 -7.45 -14.80 -7.26
CA PHE A 199 -7.22 -13.36 -7.49
C PHE A 199 -8.45 -12.48 -7.24
N HIS A 200 -9.52 -13.05 -6.69
CA HIS A 200 -10.76 -12.32 -6.38
C HIS A 200 -11.36 -11.62 -7.62
N THR A 201 -11.41 -12.32 -8.74
CA THR A 201 -11.88 -11.77 -10.03
C THR A 201 -13.34 -12.11 -10.35
N GLU A 202 -14.13 -12.53 -9.36
CA GLU A 202 -15.53 -12.91 -9.53
C GLU A 202 -16.38 -11.76 -10.08
N SER A 203 -16.20 -10.55 -9.56
CA SER A 203 -16.91 -9.36 -10.04
C SER A 203 -16.66 -9.08 -11.51
N ARG A 204 -15.49 -9.39 -12.01
CA ARG A 204 -15.05 -9.15 -13.40
C ARG A 204 -15.43 -10.26 -14.36
N ARG A 205 -16.00 -11.37 -13.86
CA ARG A 205 -16.46 -12.53 -14.65
C ARG A 205 -15.40 -12.98 -15.65
N MET A 206 -14.24 -13.38 -15.14
CA MET A 206 -13.08 -13.75 -15.96
C MET A 206 -12.89 -15.27 -16.09
N SER A 207 -13.71 -16.10 -15.42
CA SER A 207 -13.55 -17.54 -15.37
C SER A 207 -14.11 -18.24 -16.64
N PHE A 208 -13.71 -19.50 -16.87
CA PHE A 208 -14.25 -20.33 -17.94
C PHE A 208 -15.75 -20.62 -17.77
N LEU A 209 -16.32 -20.37 -16.59
CA LEU A 209 -17.76 -20.44 -16.36
C LEU A 209 -18.48 -19.21 -16.90
N ASP A 210 -17.78 -18.09 -17.08
CA ASP A 210 -18.33 -16.82 -17.49
C ASP A 210 -18.05 -16.48 -18.95
N ILE A 211 -16.85 -16.83 -19.45
CA ILE A 211 -16.40 -16.45 -20.80
C ILE A 211 -15.84 -17.63 -21.61
N SER A 212 -15.93 -17.52 -22.93
CA SER A 212 -15.38 -18.48 -23.86
C SER A 212 -13.87 -18.31 -24.10
N ILE A 213 -13.20 -19.33 -24.65
CA ILE A 213 -11.78 -19.25 -25.04
C ILE A 213 -11.51 -18.10 -26.01
N PRO A 214 -12.31 -17.86 -27.08
CA PRO A 214 -12.12 -16.69 -27.94
C PRO A 214 -12.16 -15.36 -27.17
N SER A 215 -13.06 -15.24 -26.19
CA SER A 215 -13.14 -14.04 -25.33
C SER A 215 -11.90 -13.91 -24.45
N LEU A 216 -11.38 -14.99 -23.89
CA LEU A 216 -10.10 -14.99 -23.16
C LEU A 216 -8.96 -14.48 -24.05
N LEU A 217 -8.82 -15.02 -25.27
CA LEU A 217 -7.77 -14.60 -26.20
C LEU A 217 -7.87 -13.11 -26.57
N ASN A 218 -9.08 -12.60 -26.75
CA ASN A 218 -9.31 -11.17 -26.98
C ASN A 218 -8.87 -10.32 -25.78
N ARG A 219 -9.24 -10.73 -24.55
CA ARG A 219 -8.82 -10.04 -23.31
C ARG A 219 -7.31 -10.14 -23.06
N MET A 220 -6.65 -11.20 -23.52
CA MET A 220 -5.19 -11.32 -23.47
C MET A 220 -4.49 -10.40 -24.48
N TRP A 221 -5.17 -10.06 -25.56
CA TRP A 221 -4.65 -9.12 -26.57
C TRP A 221 -4.82 -7.66 -26.11
N LYS A 222 -6.01 -7.29 -25.68
CA LYS A 222 -6.32 -6.00 -25.07
C LYS A 222 -6.88 -6.28 -23.68
N SER A 223 -6.06 -6.03 -22.66
CA SER A 223 -6.38 -6.38 -21.29
C SER A 223 -7.42 -5.43 -20.70
N ASP A 224 -8.61 -5.95 -20.41
CA ASP A 224 -9.66 -5.24 -19.67
C ASP A 224 -9.35 -5.14 -18.16
N TRP A 225 -8.24 -5.67 -17.71
CA TRP A 225 -7.70 -5.50 -16.37
C TRP A 225 -6.51 -4.54 -16.37
N ALA A 226 -5.42 -4.84 -17.08
CA ALA A 226 -4.20 -4.04 -17.03
C ALA A 226 -4.36 -2.66 -17.69
N GLU A 227 -5.27 -2.53 -18.66
CA GLU A 227 -5.60 -1.28 -19.35
C GLU A 227 -6.90 -0.67 -18.80
N SER A 228 -7.19 -0.86 -17.52
CA SER A 228 -8.36 -0.34 -16.81
C SER A 228 -7.99 0.73 -15.80
N TYR A 229 -8.81 1.78 -15.71
CA TYR A 229 -8.73 2.76 -14.62
C TYR A 229 -9.11 2.19 -13.25
N ASP A 230 -9.63 0.98 -13.21
CA ASP A 230 -10.01 0.26 -12.00
C ASP A 230 -9.16 -1.01 -11.84
N ALA A 231 -7.87 -0.82 -11.70
CA ALA A 231 -6.90 -1.90 -11.51
C ALA A 231 -5.67 -1.43 -10.75
N ALA A 232 -5.04 -2.35 -10.01
CA ALA A 232 -3.85 -2.06 -9.21
C ALA A 232 -2.71 -1.36 -9.99
N PRO A 233 -2.39 -1.69 -11.27
CA PRO A 233 -1.36 -0.97 -12.02
C PRO A 233 -1.68 0.51 -12.19
N TYR A 234 -2.92 0.86 -12.55
CA TYR A 234 -3.32 2.27 -12.69
C TYR A 234 -3.26 3.01 -11.35
N ASP A 235 -3.70 2.37 -10.27
CA ASP A 235 -3.71 2.98 -8.93
C ASP A 235 -2.32 3.41 -8.43
N VAL A 236 -1.25 2.82 -8.96
CA VAL A 236 0.13 3.22 -8.60
C VAL A 236 0.79 4.14 -9.64
N THR A 237 0.03 4.64 -10.62
CA THR A 237 0.48 5.74 -11.49
C THR A 237 0.52 7.07 -10.74
N PHE A 238 1.31 8.02 -11.21
CA PHE A 238 1.34 9.37 -10.65
C PHE A 238 0.02 10.11 -10.91
N GLU A 239 -0.57 9.90 -12.08
CA GLU A 239 -1.88 10.48 -12.44
C GLU A 239 -2.98 10.05 -11.45
N SER A 240 -3.09 8.76 -11.15
CA SER A 240 -4.07 8.27 -10.18
C SER A 240 -3.79 8.79 -8.76
N ALA A 241 -2.51 8.96 -8.39
CA ALA A 241 -2.14 9.55 -7.11
C ALA A 241 -2.57 11.00 -7.00
N ASP A 242 -2.36 11.80 -8.05
CA ASP A 242 -2.79 13.20 -8.12
C ASP A 242 -4.32 13.32 -8.05
N GLN A 243 -5.05 12.43 -8.72
CA GLN A 243 -6.53 12.38 -8.63
C GLN A 243 -6.99 12.09 -7.20
N ARG A 244 -6.33 11.17 -6.49
CA ARG A 244 -6.65 10.88 -5.08
C ARG A 244 -6.35 12.06 -4.17
N GLU A 245 -5.23 12.74 -4.37
CA GLU A 245 -4.89 13.95 -3.61
C GLU A 245 -5.92 15.07 -3.87
N ALA A 246 -6.30 15.32 -5.13
CA ALA A 246 -7.33 16.29 -5.49
C ALA A 246 -8.70 15.98 -4.85
N ASN A 247 -9.03 14.70 -4.71
CA ASN A 247 -10.23 14.21 -4.02
C ASN A 247 -10.09 14.18 -2.49
N GLN A 248 -8.96 14.59 -1.94
CA GLN A 248 -8.67 14.59 -0.50
C GLN A 248 -8.79 13.20 0.16
N GLU A 249 -8.53 12.12 -0.60
CA GLU A 249 -8.64 10.75 -0.10
C GLU A 249 -7.67 10.46 1.05
N GLY A 250 -6.50 11.08 1.05
CA GLY A 250 -5.45 10.88 2.03
C GLY A 250 -5.46 11.82 3.21
N GLN A 251 -6.47 12.67 3.36
CA GLN A 251 -6.54 13.62 4.48
C GLN A 251 -6.72 12.89 5.81
N PRO A 252 -5.80 13.11 6.78
CA PRO A 252 -5.85 12.45 8.07
C PRO A 252 -7.16 12.69 8.81
N HIS A 253 -7.69 11.63 9.38
CA HIS A 253 -8.84 11.74 10.28
C HIS A 253 -8.38 12.18 11.69
N PRO A 254 -9.03 13.17 12.33
CA PRO A 254 -8.52 13.81 13.54
C PRO A 254 -8.40 12.87 14.76
N ARG A 255 -9.03 11.70 14.74
CA ARG A 255 -8.99 10.73 15.85
C ARG A 255 -8.15 9.48 15.56
N THR A 256 -7.57 9.38 14.37
CA THR A 256 -6.73 8.25 13.96
C THR A 256 -5.26 8.63 14.04
N PHE A 257 -4.41 7.70 14.49
CA PHE A 257 -2.96 7.87 14.52
C PHE A 257 -2.34 7.32 13.22
N TYR A 258 -1.34 8.02 12.68
CA TYR A 258 -0.73 7.66 11.40
C TYR A 258 0.77 7.50 11.52
N ARG A 259 1.30 6.42 10.92
CA ARG A 259 2.74 6.17 10.85
C ARG A 259 3.10 5.53 9.51
N SER A 260 4.12 6.05 8.85
CA SER A 260 4.75 5.45 7.68
C SER A 260 6.18 5.03 7.99
N CYS A 261 6.52 3.82 7.61
CA CYS A 261 7.87 3.31 7.55
C CYS A 261 8.33 3.35 6.08
N ALA A 262 9.09 4.36 5.75
CA ALA A 262 9.61 4.61 4.41
C ALA A 262 11.00 3.98 4.26
N THR A 263 11.16 3.10 3.29
CA THR A 263 12.36 2.29 3.08
C THR A 263 13.09 2.70 1.81
N TYR A 264 14.41 2.65 1.80
CA TYR A 264 15.21 2.85 0.59
C TYR A 264 16.54 2.09 0.67
N LEU A 265 17.01 1.62 -0.47
CA LEU A 265 18.23 0.82 -0.60
C LEU A 265 19.24 1.41 -1.59
N THR A 266 18.86 2.49 -2.26
CA THR A 266 19.71 3.15 -3.26
C THR A 266 20.39 4.36 -2.67
N GLU A 267 21.59 4.66 -3.17
CA GLU A 267 22.38 5.82 -2.80
C GLU A 267 22.73 6.65 -4.04
N LYS A 268 22.91 7.95 -3.84
CA LYS A 268 23.33 8.88 -4.88
C LYS A 268 24.71 8.51 -5.42
N VAL A 269 24.87 8.54 -6.72
CA VAL A 269 26.17 8.29 -7.36
C VAL A 269 26.99 9.56 -7.36
N GLU A 270 28.23 9.49 -6.84
CA GLU A 270 29.15 10.65 -6.85
C GLU A 270 29.37 11.18 -8.28
N GLY A 271 29.24 12.48 -8.46
CA GLY A 271 29.40 13.16 -9.74
C GLY A 271 28.18 13.08 -10.68
N ASN A 272 27.09 12.44 -10.27
CA ASN A 272 25.83 12.45 -11.02
C ASN A 272 24.64 12.69 -10.10
N GLU A 273 24.17 13.93 -10.04
CA GLU A 273 23.15 14.37 -9.10
C GLU A 273 21.78 13.71 -9.31
N ASN A 274 21.52 13.18 -10.50
CA ASN A 274 20.23 12.63 -10.91
C ASN A 274 20.27 11.10 -11.08
N PHE A 275 21.20 10.44 -10.42
CA PHE A 275 21.34 9.00 -10.52
C PHE A 275 21.56 8.33 -9.18
N HIS A 276 20.66 7.44 -8.83
CA HIS A 276 20.73 6.58 -7.67
C HIS A 276 20.96 5.12 -8.07
N THR A 277 21.80 4.43 -7.34
CA THR A 277 22.09 3.02 -7.56
C THR A 277 22.26 2.28 -6.24
N ILE A 278 22.26 0.96 -6.32
CA ILE A 278 22.51 0.10 -5.16
C ILE A 278 24.01 0.01 -4.93
N THR A 279 24.43 0.16 -3.69
CA THR A 279 25.82 -0.04 -3.30
C THR A 279 26.24 -1.51 -3.34
N SER A 280 27.52 -1.77 -3.51
CA SER A 280 28.04 -3.15 -3.50
C SER A 280 27.85 -3.87 -2.17
N SER A 281 27.80 -3.14 -1.06
CA SER A 281 27.49 -3.70 0.27
C SER A 281 26.06 -4.24 0.35
N ASN A 282 25.09 -3.56 -0.29
CA ASN A 282 23.69 -3.98 -0.31
C ASN A 282 23.45 -5.17 -1.24
N LEU A 283 24.19 -5.29 -2.34
CA LEU A 283 24.14 -6.46 -3.23
C LEU A 283 24.51 -7.77 -2.53
N LEU A 284 25.45 -7.72 -1.58
CA LEU A 284 25.87 -8.90 -0.83
C LEU A 284 24.86 -9.30 0.27
N SER A 285 24.09 -8.35 0.78
CA SER A 285 23.11 -8.56 1.85
C SER A 285 21.84 -9.29 1.40
N PHE A 286 21.49 -9.22 0.11
CA PHE A 286 20.24 -9.77 -0.44
C PHE A 286 20.45 -10.56 -1.74
N PRO A 287 21.16 -11.71 -1.71
CA PRO A 287 21.54 -12.45 -2.93
C PRO A 287 20.36 -13.03 -3.72
N PHE A 288 19.13 -13.05 -3.16
CA PHE A 288 17.95 -13.67 -3.77
C PHE A 288 16.99 -12.69 -4.45
N SER A 289 17.35 -11.42 -4.61
CA SER A 289 16.46 -10.40 -5.20
C SER A 289 17.01 -9.67 -6.43
N PRO A 290 17.65 -10.37 -7.42
CA PRO A 290 18.19 -9.72 -8.62
C PRO A 290 17.15 -8.87 -9.40
N PRO A 291 15.86 -9.30 -9.54
CA PRO A 291 14.86 -8.48 -10.22
C PRO A 291 14.58 -7.14 -9.50
N LEU A 292 14.57 -7.17 -8.16
CA LEU A 292 14.37 -5.97 -7.34
C LEU A 292 15.53 -4.98 -7.51
N TYR A 293 16.76 -5.49 -7.56
CA TYR A 293 17.95 -4.65 -7.77
C TYR A 293 17.99 -4.02 -9.15
N PHE A 294 17.62 -4.77 -10.18
CA PHE A 294 17.49 -4.23 -11.53
C PHE A 294 16.45 -3.10 -11.55
N LEU A 295 15.29 -3.33 -10.96
CA LEU A 295 14.22 -2.33 -10.91
C LEU A 295 14.66 -1.09 -10.13
N ALA A 296 15.31 -1.26 -8.98
CA ALA A 296 15.85 -0.16 -8.16
C ALA A 296 16.80 0.75 -8.97
N ARG A 297 17.68 0.15 -9.78
CA ARG A 297 18.60 0.89 -10.61
C ARG A 297 17.91 1.65 -11.74
N VAL A 298 16.93 1.04 -12.39
CA VAL A 298 16.14 1.69 -13.45
C VAL A 298 15.32 2.84 -12.87
N MET A 299 14.69 2.63 -11.72
CA MET A 299 13.94 3.67 -11.00
C MET A 299 14.85 4.83 -10.57
N GLY A 300 16.07 4.52 -10.10
CA GLY A 300 17.05 5.52 -9.68
C GLY A 300 17.59 6.40 -10.82
N SER A 301 17.23 6.13 -12.07
CA SER A 301 17.57 6.93 -13.26
C SER A 301 16.34 7.35 -14.07
N PHE A 302 15.17 7.25 -13.49
CA PHE A 302 13.91 7.50 -14.20
C PHE A 302 13.77 8.96 -14.64
N ASP A 303 13.23 9.16 -15.84
CA ASP A 303 13.01 10.47 -16.43
C ASP A 303 11.57 10.94 -16.22
N PHE A 304 11.33 11.66 -15.15
CA PHE A 304 10.01 12.17 -14.79
C PHE A 304 9.43 13.16 -15.82
N SER A 305 10.28 13.82 -16.64
CA SER A 305 9.82 14.79 -17.65
C SER A 305 9.00 14.17 -18.78
N LYS A 306 9.03 12.83 -18.90
CA LYS A 306 8.28 12.10 -19.94
C LYS A 306 6.83 11.74 -19.55
N ILE A 307 6.48 11.96 -18.28
CA ILE A 307 5.15 11.58 -17.78
C ILE A 307 4.11 12.59 -18.23
N GLN A 308 2.99 12.08 -18.72
CA GLN A 308 1.82 12.88 -19.09
C GLN A 308 0.55 12.20 -18.52
N PRO A 309 -0.36 12.96 -17.90
CA PRO A 309 -0.21 14.36 -17.53
C PRO A 309 0.97 14.62 -16.60
N VAL A 310 1.48 15.84 -16.57
CA VAL A 310 2.59 16.21 -15.68
C VAL A 310 2.17 16.00 -14.23
N PRO A 311 2.91 15.23 -13.43
CA PRO A 311 2.57 15.02 -12.03
C PRO A 311 2.61 16.32 -11.22
N SER A 312 1.66 16.49 -10.32
CA SER A 312 1.49 17.70 -9.48
C SER A 312 2.74 18.05 -8.67
N PHE A 313 3.47 17.05 -8.21
CA PHE A 313 4.70 17.26 -7.45
C PHE A 313 5.84 17.92 -8.25
N LEU A 314 5.80 17.86 -9.58
CA LEU A 314 6.77 18.57 -10.42
C LEU A 314 6.49 20.09 -10.45
N ASP A 315 5.23 20.49 -10.30
CA ASP A 315 4.83 21.89 -10.24
C ASP A 315 5.13 22.52 -8.86
N GLU A 316 5.20 21.72 -7.81
CA GLU A 316 5.50 22.17 -6.45
C GLU A 316 6.98 22.54 -6.25
N ILE A 317 7.85 22.08 -7.12
CA ILE A 317 9.28 22.38 -7.07
C ILE A 317 9.47 23.81 -7.57
N LYS A 318 9.59 24.75 -6.63
CA LYS A 318 9.88 26.16 -6.93
C LYS A 318 11.18 26.23 -7.73
N VAL A 319 11.06 26.53 -9.01
CA VAL A 319 12.22 27.04 -9.78
C VAL A 319 12.66 28.31 -9.06
N PRO A 320 13.95 28.47 -8.68
CA PRO A 320 14.44 29.72 -8.13
C PRO A 320 14.03 30.88 -9.06
N ASP A 321 13.53 31.98 -8.48
CA ASP A 321 13.00 33.15 -9.21
C ASP A 321 13.99 33.79 -10.19
N ASP A 322 15.23 33.34 -10.23
CA ASP A 322 16.34 33.84 -11.06
C ASP A 322 16.41 33.21 -12.47
N VAL A 323 15.53 32.23 -12.78
CA VAL A 323 15.48 31.65 -14.13
C VAL A 323 14.36 32.32 -14.93
N GLU A 324 14.75 33.22 -15.85
CA GLU A 324 13.85 33.91 -16.77
C GLU A 324 12.80 32.97 -17.37
N GLN A 325 11.55 33.44 -17.43
CA GLN A 325 10.34 32.78 -17.93
C GLN A 325 10.39 32.29 -19.40
N GLY A 326 11.55 31.99 -19.94
CA GLY A 326 11.76 31.73 -21.37
C GLY A 326 12.11 30.33 -21.79
N LEU A 327 12.49 29.40 -20.90
CA LEU A 327 12.98 28.08 -21.29
C LEU A 327 12.42 26.94 -20.43
N LEU A 328 11.16 26.62 -20.64
CA LEU A 328 10.58 25.32 -20.22
C LEU A 328 11.04 24.17 -21.14
N THR A 329 12.24 24.21 -21.65
CA THR A 329 12.81 23.17 -22.51
C THR A 329 14.04 22.57 -21.87
N GLY A 330 13.88 21.40 -21.30
CA GLY A 330 14.93 20.39 -21.36
C GLY A 330 15.69 20.01 -20.10
N ASP A 331 15.61 20.68 -18.94
CA ASP A 331 16.49 20.28 -17.83
C ASP A 331 15.84 20.33 -16.42
N HIS A 332 14.56 20.01 -16.34
CA HIS A 332 13.86 19.85 -15.04
C HIS A 332 14.45 18.74 -14.15
N ARG A 333 15.32 17.90 -14.68
CA ARG A 333 16.07 16.88 -13.94
C ARG A 333 17.01 17.46 -12.88
N LYS A 334 17.50 18.67 -13.05
CA LYS A 334 18.55 19.25 -12.18
C LYS A 334 18.04 19.80 -10.86
N SER A 335 16.73 19.84 -10.64
CA SER A 335 16.12 20.48 -9.46
C SER A 335 15.29 19.55 -8.57
N LEU A 336 15.09 18.28 -8.95
CA LEU A 336 14.34 17.35 -8.10
C LEU A 336 15.15 16.97 -6.85
N PRO A 337 14.54 17.00 -5.65
CA PRO A 337 15.16 16.47 -4.44
C PRO A 337 15.50 14.99 -4.54
N GLU A 338 16.51 14.56 -3.79
CA GLU A 338 17.08 13.20 -3.82
C GLU A 338 16.04 12.09 -3.60
N GLU A 339 15.05 12.33 -2.76
CA GLU A 339 13.99 11.39 -2.41
C GLU A 339 13.11 10.93 -3.58
N TYR A 340 13.16 11.61 -4.73
CA TYR A 340 12.44 11.18 -5.93
C TYR A 340 13.13 10.02 -6.64
N TRP A 341 14.45 9.91 -6.53
CA TRP A 341 15.24 8.81 -7.11
C TRP A 341 15.61 7.75 -6.08
N ALA A 342 15.76 8.13 -4.79
CA ALA A 342 15.93 7.17 -3.73
C ALA A 342 14.71 6.24 -3.69
N ASN A 343 14.95 4.92 -3.65
CA ASN A 343 13.87 3.94 -3.71
C ASN A 343 14.24 2.62 -3.02
N ASP A 344 13.24 1.82 -2.73
CA ASP A 344 13.37 0.50 -2.10
C ASP A 344 13.39 -0.67 -3.12
N GLY A 345 13.42 -0.35 -4.41
CA GLY A 345 13.34 -1.28 -5.54
C GLY A 345 11.96 -1.39 -6.17
N VAL A 346 10.93 -0.83 -5.56
CA VAL A 346 9.54 -0.81 -6.08
C VAL A 346 8.89 0.56 -5.92
N VAL A 347 9.17 1.28 -4.84
CA VAL A 347 8.52 2.55 -4.49
C VAL A 347 9.57 3.62 -4.21
N PRO A 348 9.46 4.83 -4.82
CA PRO A 348 10.36 5.94 -4.48
C PRO A 348 10.11 6.46 -3.07
N LEU A 349 11.14 6.96 -2.44
CA LEU A 349 11.11 7.34 -1.03
C LEU A 349 10.03 8.38 -0.71
N PHE A 350 9.91 9.44 -1.52
CA PHE A 350 8.91 10.50 -1.32
C PHE A 350 7.47 9.98 -1.34
N SER A 351 7.21 8.96 -2.15
CA SER A 351 5.88 8.37 -2.29
C SER A 351 5.44 7.55 -1.08
N GLN A 352 6.40 7.11 -0.26
CA GLN A 352 6.12 6.29 0.92
C GLN A 352 5.77 7.12 2.16
N TRP A 353 5.95 8.44 2.13
CA TRP A 353 5.78 9.27 3.31
C TRP A 353 4.32 9.36 3.75
N HIS A 354 3.45 9.86 2.88
CA HIS A 354 2.03 10.06 3.13
C HIS A 354 1.28 10.36 1.82
N PRO A 355 -0.08 10.32 1.82
CA PRO A 355 -0.88 10.36 0.60
C PRO A 355 -0.89 11.68 -0.18
N ALA A 356 -0.50 12.79 0.41
CA ALA A 356 -0.53 14.10 -0.24
C ALA A 356 0.80 14.85 -0.02
N SER A 357 0.94 16.07 -0.53
CA SER A 357 2.13 16.88 -0.30
C SER A 357 2.29 17.29 1.17
N CYS A 358 3.52 17.58 1.62
CA CYS A 358 3.79 18.07 2.99
C CYS A 358 3.12 19.42 3.28
N SER A 359 2.75 20.17 2.25
CA SER A 359 1.96 21.41 2.40
C SER A 359 0.48 21.15 2.64
N SER A 360 -0.03 19.99 2.21
CA SER A 360 -1.44 19.62 2.27
C SER A 360 -1.79 18.73 3.46
N ILE A 361 -0.81 18.11 4.11
CA ILE A 361 -0.96 17.19 5.25
C ILE A 361 -0.13 17.65 6.43
N HIS A 362 -0.72 17.58 7.62
CA HIS A 362 0.06 17.78 8.87
C HIS A 362 0.92 16.53 9.10
N CYS A 363 2.22 16.64 8.84
CA CYS A 363 3.19 15.56 8.96
C CYS A 363 4.43 15.95 9.78
N GLN A 364 5.10 14.94 10.33
CA GLN A 364 6.37 15.06 11.03
C GLN A 364 7.30 13.94 10.58
N HIS A 365 8.46 14.29 10.04
CA HIS A 365 9.51 13.35 9.64
C HIS A 365 10.43 13.08 10.84
N ALA A 366 9.92 12.35 11.83
CA ALA A 366 10.64 11.99 13.03
C ALA A 366 9.98 10.79 13.74
N GLU A 367 10.80 10.00 14.42
CA GLU A 367 10.28 9.03 15.40
C GLU A 367 9.66 9.79 16.60
N THR A 368 8.55 9.26 17.09
CA THR A 368 7.95 9.74 18.33
C THR A 368 7.38 8.61 19.17
N MET A 369 7.51 8.74 20.48
CA MET A 369 6.87 7.85 21.46
C MET A 369 5.62 8.48 22.09
N SER A 370 5.26 9.69 21.65
CA SER A 370 4.07 10.41 22.12
C SER A 370 3.30 10.94 20.91
N PRO A 371 2.71 10.04 20.09
CA PRO A 371 2.01 10.44 18.89
C PRO A 371 0.75 11.23 19.20
N THR A 372 0.38 12.13 18.30
CA THR A 372 -0.87 12.88 18.33
C THR A 372 -1.75 12.41 17.17
N PRO A 373 -3.06 12.16 17.39
CA PRO A 373 -3.95 11.77 16.30
C PRO A 373 -4.09 12.91 15.28
N GLY A 374 -4.35 12.54 14.02
CA GLY A 374 -4.46 13.48 12.91
C GLY A 374 -3.12 13.96 12.34
N ILE A 375 -1.99 13.54 12.92
CA ILE A 375 -0.64 13.86 12.43
C ILE A 375 -0.03 12.60 11.81
N TRP A 376 0.60 12.75 10.64
CA TRP A 376 1.30 11.69 9.95
C TRP A 376 2.78 11.68 10.33
N TYR A 377 3.23 10.63 11.02
CA TYR A 377 4.63 10.43 11.41
C TYR A 377 5.35 9.58 10.37
N VAL A 378 6.49 10.07 9.87
CA VAL A 378 7.29 9.41 8.84
C VAL A 378 8.63 9.00 9.42
N GLU A 379 8.89 7.70 9.43
CA GLU A 379 10.15 7.11 9.82
C GLU A 379 10.87 6.56 8.58
N GLN A 380 12.14 6.92 8.40
CA GLN A 380 12.93 6.48 7.23
C GLN A 380 13.94 5.41 7.63
N TRP A 381 14.01 4.36 6.81
CA TRP A 381 14.91 3.23 6.99
C TRP A 381 15.80 3.07 5.76
N ASN A 382 17.07 3.44 5.89
CA ASN A 382 18.07 3.26 4.85
C ASN A 382 18.53 1.79 4.75
N ASN A 383 19.20 1.45 3.67
CA ASN A 383 19.70 0.09 3.39
C ASN A 383 18.61 -0.99 3.51
N THR A 384 17.37 -0.64 3.19
CA THR A 384 16.19 -1.46 3.40
C THR A 384 15.40 -1.56 2.11
N SER A 385 15.25 -2.80 1.60
CA SER A 385 14.48 -3.06 0.37
C SER A 385 12.99 -3.18 0.65
N HIS A 386 12.19 -3.15 -0.40
CA HIS A 386 10.73 -3.27 -0.37
C HIS A 386 10.21 -4.42 0.51
N MET A 387 10.94 -5.51 0.57
CA MET A 387 10.56 -6.72 1.32
C MET A 387 11.33 -6.90 2.62
N SER A 388 12.28 -6.03 2.96
CA SER A 388 13.20 -6.26 4.09
C SER A 388 12.52 -6.28 5.45
N LEU A 389 11.41 -5.56 5.62
CA LEU A 389 10.67 -5.49 6.89
C LEU A 389 9.50 -6.47 6.97
N VAL A 390 9.14 -7.08 5.86
CA VAL A 390 8.11 -8.14 5.80
C VAL A 390 8.80 -9.49 6.01
N PRO A 391 8.42 -10.25 7.02
CA PRO A 391 9.09 -11.52 7.32
C PRO A 391 8.88 -12.52 6.20
N LEU A 392 9.97 -13.11 5.70
CA LEU A 392 9.89 -14.17 4.71
C LEU A 392 10.33 -15.54 5.24
N TRP A 393 11.07 -15.72 6.26
CA TRP A 393 11.41 -17.01 6.90
C TRP A 393 12.45 -16.88 8.03
N VAL A 394 13.31 -15.86 7.99
CA VAL A 394 14.28 -15.58 9.05
C VAL A 394 14.26 -14.09 9.35
N ALA A 395 13.82 -13.73 10.54
CA ALA A 395 13.80 -12.33 10.95
C ALA A 395 15.22 -11.76 11.08
N SER A 396 15.58 -10.80 10.24
CA SER A 396 16.80 -10.01 10.38
C SER A 396 16.72 -9.10 11.60
N ASP A 397 17.86 -8.57 12.04
CA ASP A 397 17.85 -7.63 13.17
C ASP A 397 17.09 -6.34 12.85
N CYS A 398 17.14 -5.89 11.60
CA CYS A 398 16.34 -4.77 11.11
C CYS A 398 14.82 -5.06 11.23
N GLN A 399 14.36 -6.24 10.81
CA GLN A 399 12.98 -6.67 10.99
C GLN A 399 12.55 -6.71 12.45
N LYS A 400 13.36 -7.34 13.31
CA LYS A 400 13.08 -7.42 14.76
C LYS A 400 12.94 -6.02 15.36
N GLN A 401 13.86 -5.11 15.01
CA GLN A 401 13.81 -3.73 15.49
C GLN A 401 12.53 -3.00 15.05
N TYR A 402 12.15 -3.15 13.77
CA TYR A 402 10.90 -2.59 13.26
C TYR A 402 9.68 -3.09 14.05
N TRP A 403 9.56 -4.40 14.24
CA TRP A 403 8.42 -5.01 14.94
C TRP A 403 8.36 -4.61 16.42
N LEU A 404 9.53 -4.55 17.09
CA LEU A 404 9.63 -4.02 18.46
C LEU A 404 9.17 -2.55 18.55
N ASN A 405 9.58 -1.72 17.59
CA ASN A 405 9.20 -0.31 17.53
C ASN A 405 7.70 -0.16 17.25
N LEU A 406 7.14 -0.99 16.35
CA LEU A 406 5.70 -1.01 16.11
C LEU A 406 4.91 -1.38 17.38
N GLY A 407 5.32 -2.42 18.08
CA GLY A 407 4.67 -2.81 19.34
C GLY A 407 4.69 -1.69 20.40
N ARG A 408 5.82 -0.98 20.55
CA ARG A 408 5.92 0.19 21.44
C ARG A 408 5.00 1.32 21.01
N TRP A 409 4.93 1.59 19.72
CA TRP A 409 4.04 2.60 19.13
C TRP A 409 2.57 2.30 19.40
N LEU A 410 2.10 1.06 19.15
CA LEU A 410 0.72 0.65 19.39
C LEU A 410 0.37 0.81 20.89
N ARG A 411 1.26 0.39 21.78
CA ARG A 411 1.08 0.57 23.22
C ARG A 411 0.99 2.04 23.62
N ALA A 412 1.83 2.90 23.06
CA ALA A 412 1.80 4.34 23.36
C ALA A 412 0.46 4.99 22.97
N ILE A 413 -0.17 4.51 21.88
CA ILE A 413 -1.50 4.94 21.44
C ILE A 413 -2.59 4.47 22.40
N GLU A 414 -2.52 3.22 22.84
CA GLU A 414 -3.52 2.61 23.73
C GLU A 414 -3.51 3.19 25.14
N LEU A 415 -2.37 3.69 25.60
CA LEU A 415 -2.25 4.40 26.87
C LEU A 415 -2.80 5.83 26.84
N GLN A 416 -3.19 6.35 25.68
CA GLN A 416 -3.77 7.68 25.52
C GLN A 416 -5.33 7.68 25.52
N ASN A 417 -5.93 6.65 26.02
CA ASN A 417 -7.40 6.54 26.13
C ASN A 417 -7.93 7.29 27.35
#